data_dcfeec6f1b36f00a38fc9ae90f9e4bed
#
_entry.id   dcfeec6f1b36f00a38fc9ae90f9e4bed
#
_cell.length_a   1.000
_cell.length_b   1.000
_cell.length_c   1.000
_cell.angle_alpha   90.00
_cell.angle_beta   90.00
_cell.angle_gamma   90.00
#
_symmetry.space_group_name_H-M   'P 1'
#
loop_
_entity.id
_entity.type
_entity.pdbx_description
1 polymer ?
#
loop_
_entity_poly.entity_id
_entity_poly.type
_entity_poly.pdbx_seq_one_letter_code
_entity_poly.pdbx_strand_id
1 'polypeptide(L)'
;MTRRRFYAPRIAFAADSNTITLSDDEARHARDVLRLGRDDEVFVFDGEGREYRCVIADIGSRSMTLTVAEETEAAKPESRLDLTLAVALLKGEKFDLVVQKATELGVTRLVPLITTRADVRIRDPQDAARKVERWQRIALESAKQCGRARLTLVNAPTDLDELLRSITDVHLGVMFTARDGGSVEAAFESKPDFKTVIAMVGSEGGWTDEELTQARKHEWQLVTLGGRTLRAETAAIVAATLLQHRLGDLG
;
A
#
# COMPACT_ATOMS: atom_id res chain seq x y z
N MET A 1 -2.51 -21.61 -14.78
CA MET A 1 -3.71 -21.74 -13.92
C MET A 1 -3.73 -20.62 -12.91
N THR A 2 -4.86 -19.99 -12.67
CA THR A 2 -4.98 -18.95 -11.64
C THR A 2 -4.92 -19.62 -10.27
N ARG A 3 -3.99 -19.20 -9.40
CA ARG A 3 -3.89 -19.71 -8.02
C ARG A 3 -5.12 -19.30 -7.23
N ARG A 4 -5.71 -20.22 -6.46
CA ARG A 4 -6.76 -19.92 -5.47
C ARG A 4 -6.05 -19.43 -4.21
N ARG A 5 -6.05 -18.10 -3.98
CA ARG A 5 -5.21 -17.46 -2.98
C ARG A 5 -6.04 -16.92 -1.81
N PHE A 6 -5.55 -17.16 -0.61
CA PHE A 6 -6.13 -16.71 0.65
C PHE A 6 -5.09 -15.95 1.46
N TYR A 7 -5.54 -15.07 2.33
CA TYR A 7 -4.70 -14.36 3.27
C TYR A 7 -4.77 -15.00 4.65
N ALA A 8 -3.62 -15.21 5.27
CA ALA A 8 -3.54 -15.57 6.67
C ALA A 8 -2.34 -14.87 7.32
N PRO A 9 -2.55 -13.98 8.30
CA PRO A 9 -1.44 -13.33 9.01
C PRO A 9 -0.62 -14.38 9.77
N ARG A 10 0.65 -14.08 10.04
CA ARG A 10 1.56 -15.05 10.73
C ARG A 10 1.00 -15.61 12.04
N ILE A 11 0.17 -14.86 12.75
CA ILE A 11 -0.50 -15.34 13.97
C ILE A 11 -1.50 -16.49 13.73
N ALA A 12 -1.97 -16.65 12.48
CA ALA A 12 -2.87 -17.75 12.09
C ALA A 12 -2.13 -19.08 11.83
N PHE A 13 -0.78 -19.06 11.83
CA PHE A 13 0.06 -20.24 11.70
C PHE A 13 0.26 -20.88 13.06
N ALA A 14 0.12 -22.21 13.14
CA ALA A 14 0.46 -22.95 14.35
C ALA A 14 1.95 -22.81 14.67
N ALA A 15 2.32 -23.10 15.92
CA ALA A 15 3.70 -22.96 16.40
C ALA A 15 4.73 -23.79 15.61
N ASP A 16 4.31 -24.94 15.07
CA ASP A 16 5.13 -25.81 14.19
C ASP A 16 5.16 -25.35 12.73
N SER A 17 4.42 -24.27 12.40
CA SER A 17 4.25 -23.72 11.04
C SER A 17 3.69 -24.68 9.99
N ASN A 18 3.21 -25.85 10.40
CA ASN A 18 2.66 -26.85 9.48
C ASN A 18 1.14 -26.72 9.27
N THR A 19 0.48 -25.92 10.09
CA THR A 19 -0.98 -25.74 10.03
C THR A 19 -1.32 -24.26 10.03
N ILE A 20 -2.29 -23.88 9.18
CA ILE A 20 -2.83 -22.53 9.09
C ILE A 20 -4.32 -22.61 9.32
N THR A 21 -4.85 -21.69 10.12
CA THR A 21 -6.30 -21.54 10.30
C THR A 21 -6.77 -20.27 9.62
N LEU A 22 -7.57 -20.40 8.57
CA LEU A 22 -8.18 -19.26 7.87
C LEU A 22 -9.23 -18.58 8.75
N SER A 23 -9.33 -17.26 8.62
CA SER A 23 -10.40 -16.47 9.25
C SER A 23 -11.79 -16.87 8.74
N ASP A 24 -12.85 -16.50 9.46
CA ASP A 24 -14.24 -16.78 9.08
C ASP A 24 -14.56 -16.28 7.66
N ASP A 25 -14.10 -15.07 7.31
CA ASP A 25 -14.35 -14.51 5.97
C ASP A 25 -13.63 -15.27 4.87
N GLU A 26 -12.36 -15.64 5.05
CA GLU A 26 -11.59 -16.44 4.10
C GLU A 26 -12.15 -17.88 3.99
N ALA A 27 -12.51 -18.49 5.11
CA ALA A 27 -13.10 -19.82 5.13
C ALA A 27 -14.46 -19.83 4.43
N ARG A 28 -15.30 -18.82 4.64
CA ARG A 28 -16.58 -18.63 3.95
C ARG A 28 -16.38 -18.44 2.45
N HIS A 29 -15.43 -17.59 2.05
CA HIS A 29 -15.11 -17.40 0.64
C HIS A 29 -14.67 -18.71 -0.03
N ALA A 30 -13.79 -19.47 0.61
CA ALA A 30 -13.33 -20.77 0.11
C ALA A 30 -14.47 -21.77 -0.06
N ARG A 31 -15.33 -21.91 0.97
CA ARG A 31 -16.41 -22.90 1.01
C ARG A 31 -17.60 -22.49 0.12
N ASP A 32 -18.13 -21.27 0.29
CA ASP A 32 -19.44 -20.89 -0.26
C ASP A 32 -19.32 -20.28 -1.66
N VAL A 33 -18.23 -19.60 -1.97
CA VAL A 33 -18.00 -18.96 -3.28
C VAL A 33 -17.19 -19.88 -4.19
N LEU A 34 -16.03 -20.36 -3.73
CA LEU A 34 -15.15 -21.20 -4.54
C LEU A 34 -15.51 -22.70 -4.47
N ARG A 35 -16.36 -23.09 -3.51
CA ARG A 35 -16.86 -24.47 -3.32
C ARG A 35 -15.73 -25.48 -3.17
N LEU A 36 -14.69 -25.08 -2.42
CA LEU A 36 -13.54 -25.93 -2.15
C LEU A 36 -13.88 -26.98 -1.08
N GLY A 37 -13.32 -28.16 -1.25
CA GLY A 37 -13.47 -29.31 -0.38
C GLY A 37 -12.16 -29.72 0.31
N ARG A 38 -12.25 -30.75 1.17
CA ARG A 38 -11.09 -31.42 1.76
C ARG A 38 -10.19 -31.94 0.62
N ASP A 39 -8.88 -31.90 0.85
CA ASP A 39 -7.83 -32.29 -0.07
C ASP A 39 -7.64 -31.37 -1.31
N ASP A 40 -8.44 -30.30 -1.45
CA ASP A 40 -8.21 -29.28 -2.47
C ASP A 40 -6.92 -28.49 -2.15
N GLU A 41 -6.17 -28.19 -3.23
CA GLU A 41 -4.97 -27.37 -3.16
C GLU A 41 -5.31 -25.88 -3.21
N VAL A 42 -4.69 -25.11 -2.32
CA VAL A 42 -4.82 -23.66 -2.20
C VAL A 42 -3.47 -23.02 -1.93
N PHE A 43 -3.38 -21.71 -2.14
CA PHE A 43 -2.22 -20.92 -1.81
C PHE A 43 -2.55 -19.91 -0.71
N VAL A 44 -1.65 -19.73 0.24
CA VAL A 44 -1.82 -18.78 1.34
C VAL A 44 -0.64 -17.84 1.36
N PHE A 45 -0.89 -16.53 1.35
CA PHE A 45 0.14 -15.54 1.58
C PHE A 45 -0.01 -14.91 2.96
N ASP A 46 1.15 -14.58 3.58
CA ASP A 46 1.18 -14.10 4.98
C ASP A 46 1.06 -12.58 5.14
N GLY A 47 1.12 -11.84 4.02
CA GLY A 47 1.13 -10.38 4.01
C GLY A 47 2.52 -9.76 4.22
N GLU A 48 3.54 -10.58 4.47
CA GLU A 48 4.93 -10.17 4.68
C GLU A 48 5.82 -10.46 3.45
N GLY A 49 5.24 -11.06 2.41
CA GLY A 49 5.92 -11.37 1.15
C GLY A 49 6.14 -12.85 0.90
N ARG A 50 5.70 -13.74 1.80
CA ARG A 50 5.80 -15.20 1.62
C ARG A 50 4.47 -15.78 1.16
N GLU A 51 4.54 -16.84 0.38
CA GLU A 51 3.39 -17.60 -0.08
C GLU A 51 3.63 -19.10 0.13
N TYR A 52 2.58 -19.81 0.51
CA TYR A 52 2.63 -21.22 0.87
C TYR A 52 1.63 -22.00 0.02
N ARG A 53 2.05 -23.13 -0.52
CA ARG A 53 1.15 -24.13 -1.08
C ARG A 53 0.61 -24.99 0.05
N CYS A 54 -0.70 -25.09 0.14
CA CYS A 54 -1.41 -25.75 1.22
C CYS A 54 -2.47 -26.70 0.69
N VAL A 55 -2.88 -27.65 1.52
CA VAL A 55 -3.99 -28.57 1.28
C VAL A 55 -5.04 -28.36 2.36
N ILE A 56 -6.31 -28.34 1.99
CA ILE A 56 -7.43 -28.21 2.94
C ILE A 56 -7.55 -29.50 3.76
N ALA A 57 -7.21 -29.42 5.05
CA ALA A 57 -7.28 -30.55 5.99
C ALA A 57 -8.64 -30.71 6.61
N ASP A 58 -9.30 -29.60 7.01
CA ASP A 58 -10.60 -29.64 7.64
C ASP A 58 -11.43 -28.38 7.33
N ILE A 59 -12.77 -28.56 7.29
CA ILE A 59 -13.72 -27.50 6.98
C ILE A 59 -14.74 -27.42 8.11
N GLY A 60 -14.56 -26.43 8.98
CA GLY A 60 -15.52 -26.08 10.02
C GLY A 60 -16.59 -25.09 9.56
N SER A 61 -17.51 -24.78 10.45
CA SER A 61 -18.60 -23.81 10.17
C SER A 61 -18.09 -22.36 10.02
N ARG A 62 -17.04 -21.99 10.77
CA ARG A 62 -16.45 -20.63 10.81
C ARG A 62 -14.94 -20.61 10.61
N SER A 63 -14.32 -21.75 10.37
CA SER A 63 -12.88 -21.83 10.17
C SER A 63 -12.56 -22.89 9.14
N MET A 64 -11.42 -22.79 8.52
CA MET A 64 -10.86 -23.80 7.65
C MET A 64 -9.42 -24.01 8.04
N THR A 65 -9.05 -25.26 8.27
CA THR A 65 -7.68 -25.64 8.63
C THR A 65 -6.98 -26.16 7.40
N LEU A 66 -5.79 -25.63 7.15
CA LEU A 66 -4.93 -25.99 6.04
C LEU A 66 -3.67 -26.65 6.57
N THR A 67 -3.16 -27.64 5.86
CA THR A 67 -1.82 -28.19 6.07
C THR A 67 -0.87 -27.56 5.06
N VAL A 68 0.24 -27.00 5.53
CA VAL A 68 1.29 -26.44 4.69
C VAL A 68 2.05 -27.58 4.04
N ALA A 69 2.09 -27.60 2.70
CA ALA A 69 2.86 -28.56 1.94
C ALA A 69 4.31 -28.06 1.73
N GLU A 70 4.45 -26.78 1.35
CA GLU A 70 5.75 -26.12 1.17
C GLU A 70 5.59 -24.60 1.12
N GLU A 71 6.67 -23.87 1.43
CA GLU A 71 6.82 -22.47 1.06
C GLU A 71 7.14 -22.41 -0.44
N THR A 72 6.51 -21.50 -1.17
CA THR A 72 6.66 -21.34 -2.62
C THR A 72 6.99 -19.89 -2.98
N GLU A 73 7.45 -19.68 -4.19
CA GLU A 73 7.58 -18.32 -4.71
C GLU A 73 6.22 -17.63 -4.75
N ALA A 74 6.19 -16.36 -4.35
CA ALA A 74 5.00 -15.53 -4.44
C ALA A 74 4.46 -15.50 -5.88
N ALA A 75 3.14 -15.40 -6.04
CA ALA A 75 2.51 -15.38 -7.36
C ALA A 75 3.05 -14.26 -8.26
N LYS A 76 3.46 -13.16 -7.65
CA LYS A 76 4.17 -12.05 -8.29
C LYS A 76 5.33 -11.60 -7.40
N PRO A 77 6.49 -11.23 -7.99
CA PRO A 77 7.59 -10.67 -7.22
C PRO A 77 7.19 -9.33 -6.62
N GLU A 78 7.79 -8.98 -5.49
CA GLU A 78 7.66 -7.65 -4.90
C GLU A 78 8.69 -6.70 -5.50
N SER A 79 8.30 -5.43 -5.61
CA SER A 79 9.22 -4.38 -6.02
C SER A 79 10.42 -4.29 -5.06
N ARG A 80 11.60 -4.05 -5.63
CA ARG A 80 12.81 -3.75 -4.86
C ARG A 80 12.79 -2.36 -4.20
N LEU A 81 11.88 -1.49 -4.64
CA LEU A 81 11.71 -0.14 -4.11
C LEU A 81 10.81 -0.17 -2.86
N ASP A 82 11.33 0.27 -1.73
CA ASP A 82 10.52 0.57 -0.55
C ASP A 82 9.88 1.96 -0.73
N LEU A 83 8.68 1.96 -1.31
CA LEU A 83 7.93 3.18 -1.64
C LEU A 83 6.87 3.47 -0.58
N THR A 84 7.03 4.57 0.14
CA THR A 84 5.97 5.18 0.94
C THR A 84 5.28 6.27 0.13
N LEU A 85 3.97 6.17 -0.02
CA LEU A 85 3.14 7.18 -0.67
C LEU A 85 2.31 7.91 0.39
N ALA A 86 2.62 9.18 0.64
CA ALA A 86 1.87 10.03 1.57
C ALA A 86 0.93 10.93 0.78
N VAL A 87 -0.38 10.78 0.99
CA VAL A 87 -1.41 11.48 0.20
C VAL A 87 -2.33 12.24 1.12
N ALA A 88 -2.58 13.51 0.81
CA ALA A 88 -3.58 14.30 1.52
C ALA A 88 -4.94 13.61 1.48
N LEU A 89 -5.71 13.71 2.57
CA LEU A 89 -7.04 13.14 2.65
C LEU A 89 -7.96 13.71 1.55
N LEU A 90 -8.59 12.83 0.79
CA LEU A 90 -9.45 13.17 -0.35
C LEU A 90 -10.91 12.87 -0.04
N LYS A 91 -11.83 13.60 -0.69
CA LYS A 91 -13.28 13.42 -0.53
C LYS A 91 -13.80 12.14 -1.18
N GLY A 92 -14.83 11.57 -0.57
CA GLY A 92 -15.57 10.43 -1.11
C GLY A 92 -14.69 9.20 -1.27
N GLU A 93 -14.87 8.50 -2.39
CA GLU A 93 -14.14 7.26 -2.71
C GLU A 93 -12.78 7.49 -3.38
N LYS A 94 -12.34 8.75 -3.54
CA LYS A 94 -11.06 9.05 -4.20
C LYS A 94 -9.87 8.49 -3.45
N PHE A 95 -9.89 8.56 -2.11
CA PHE A 95 -8.83 7.96 -1.31
C PHE A 95 -8.84 6.43 -1.37
N ASP A 96 -10.02 5.81 -1.46
CA ASP A 96 -10.16 4.36 -1.67
C ASP A 96 -9.52 3.93 -3.00
N LEU A 97 -9.74 4.72 -4.08
CA LEU A 97 -9.08 4.50 -5.37
C LEU A 97 -7.55 4.61 -5.27
N VAL A 98 -7.05 5.59 -4.50
CA VAL A 98 -5.60 5.73 -4.26
C VAL A 98 -5.06 4.49 -3.54
N VAL A 99 -5.74 4.00 -2.48
CA VAL A 99 -5.35 2.78 -1.76
C VAL A 99 -5.28 1.58 -2.70
N GLN A 100 -6.33 1.38 -3.50
CA GLN A 100 -6.40 0.30 -4.46
C GLN A 100 -5.22 0.37 -5.44
N LYS A 101 -5.02 1.50 -6.10
CA LYS A 101 -3.98 1.64 -7.13
C LYS A 101 -2.58 1.68 -6.56
N ALA A 102 -2.36 2.26 -5.39
CA ALA A 102 -1.09 2.21 -4.68
C ALA A 102 -0.68 0.74 -4.39
N THR A 103 -1.64 -0.08 -3.95
CA THR A 103 -1.38 -1.51 -3.72
C THR A 103 -1.02 -2.23 -5.00
N GLU A 104 -1.79 -2.05 -6.08
CA GLU A 104 -1.51 -2.65 -7.40
C GLU A 104 -0.15 -2.23 -7.96
N LEU A 105 0.28 -0.99 -7.67
CA LEU A 105 1.55 -0.40 -8.11
C LEU A 105 2.73 -0.70 -7.18
N GLY A 106 2.62 -1.63 -6.24
CA GLY A 106 3.77 -2.04 -5.43
C GLY A 106 4.16 -1.08 -4.30
N VAL A 107 3.31 -0.11 -3.94
CA VAL A 107 3.56 0.75 -2.77
C VAL A 107 3.60 -0.10 -1.51
N THR A 108 4.62 0.08 -0.66
CA THR A 108 4.79 -0.67 0.59
C THR A 108 4.02 -0.05 1.74
N ARG A 109 3.94 1.28 1.77
CA ARG A 109 3.26 2.02 2.84
C ARG A 109 2.48 3.20 2.28
N LEU A 110 1.25 3.37 2.76
CA LEU A 110 0.40 4.51 2.45
C LEU A 110 0.16 5.33 3.73
N VAL A 111 0.45 6.64 3.66
CA VAL A 111 0.28 7.57 4.78
C VAL A 111 -0.79 8.60 4.43
N PRO A 112 -1.98 8.53 5.06
CA PRO A 112 -2.99 9.58 4.91
C PRO A 112 -2.50 10.88 5.56
N LEU A 113 -2.41 11.99 4.80
CA LEU A 113 -1.95 13.28 5.31
C LEU A 113 -3.11 14.22 5.64
N ILE A 114 -3.01 14.85 6.79
CA ILE A 114 -3.84 16.00 7.17
C ILE A 114 -3.09 17.24 6.72
N THR A 115 -3.61 17.93 5.70
CA THR A 115 -2.99 19.14 5.14
C THR A 115 -3.89 20.35 5.32
N THR A 116 -3.31 21.54 5.25
CA THR A 116 -4.04 22.80 5.48
C THR A 116 -5.24 22.98 4.55
N ARG A 117 -5.04 22.64 3.26
CA ARG A 117 -6.05 22.81 2.20
C ARG A 117 -6.89 21.57 1.92
N ALA A 118 -6.73 20.49 2.70
CA ALA A 118 -7.64 19.34 2.58
C ALA A 118 -9.01 19.68 3.15
N ASP A 119 -10.07 19.37 2.40
CA ASP A 119 -11.44 19.54 2.87
C ASP A 119 -11.88 18.47 3.87
N VAL A 120 -11.25 17.29 3.81
CA VAL A 120 -11.55 16.18 4.70
C VAL A 120 -10.85 16.38 6.03
N ARG A 121 -11.61 16.21 7.12
CA ARG A 121 -11.08 16.30 8.49
C ARG A 121 -11.24 14.97 9.21
N ILE A 122 -10.31 14.64 10.05
CA ILE A 122 -10.43 13.57 11.04
C ILE A 122 -11.11 14.18 12.27
N ARG A 123 -12.22 13.59 12.70
CA ARG A 123 -13.04 14.12 13.79
C ARG A 123 -12.47 13.77 15.15
N ASP A 124 -12.04 12.53 15.28
CA ASP A 124 -11.55 11.93 16.52
C ASP A 124 -10.73 10.66 16.21
N PRO A 125 -10.04 10.07 17.18
CA PRO A 125 -9.25 8.85 16.99
C PRO A 125 -10.07 7.65 16.49
N GLN A 126 -11.36 7.56 16.82
CA GLN A 126 -12.22 6.47 16.36
C GLN A 126 -12.56 6.62 14.87
N ASP A 127 -12.77 7.85 14.39
CA ASP A 127 -12.96 8.13 12.97
C ASP A 127 -11.69 7.77 12.17
N ALA A 128 -10.52 8.11 12.71
CA ALA A 128 -9.24 7.71 12.13
C ALA A 128 -9.12 6.18 12.02
N ALA A 129 -9.37 5.47 13.12
CA ALA A 129 -9.28 4.01 13.16
C ALA A 129 -10.22 3.33 12.17
N ARG A 130 -11.50 3.77 12.08
CA ARG A 130 -12.47 3.22 11.12
C ARG A 130 -12.03 3.43 9.67
N LYS A 131 -11.44 4.60 9.35
CA LYS A 131 -10.91 4.87 8.00
C LYS A 131 -9.74 3.97 7.68
N VAL A 132 -8.78 3.83 8.59
CA VAL A 132 -7.61 2.94 8.42
C VAL A 132 -8.06 1.49 8.22
N GLU A 133 -8.98 0.99 9.03
CA GLU A 133 -9.53 -0.36 8.90
C GLU A 133 -10.18 -0.58 7.52
N ARG A 134 -10.99 0.38 7.05
CA ARG A 134 -11.56 0.33 5.71
C ARG A 134 -10.49 0.29 4.63
N TRP A 135 -9.49 1.16 4.70
CA TRP A 135 -8.43 1.24 3.71
C TRP A 135 -7.53 0.00 3.74
N GLN A 136 -7.24 -0.53 4.93
CA GLN A 136 -6.46 -1.77 5.05
C GLN A 136 -7.19 -2.96 4.41
N ARG A 137 -8.53 -3.01 4.51
CA ARG A 137 -9.34 -4.02 3.82
C ARG A 137 -9.30 -3.85 2.29
N ILE A 138 -9.36 -2.61 1.78
CA ILE A 138 -9.21 -2.34 0.35
C ILE A 138 -7.82 -2.78 -0.14
N ALA A 139 -6.76 -2.47 0.62
CA ALA A 139 -5.40 -2.91 0.31
C ALA A 139 -5.29 -4.44 0.27
N LEU A 140 -5.91 -5.15 1.23
CA LEU A 140 -5.93 -6.61 1.24
C LEU A 140 -6.60 -7.19 -0.02
N GLU A 141 -7.80 -6.72 -0.36
CA GLU A 141 -8.51 -7.21 -1.55
C GLU A 141 -7.75 -6.90 -2.83
N SER A 142 -7.11 -5.74 -2.90
CA SER A 142 -6.27 -5.36 -4.04
C SER A 142 -5.01 -6.25 -4.14
N ALA A 143 -4.36 -6.59 -3.02
CA ALA A 143 -3.22 -7.50 -3.00
C ALA A 143 -3.61 -8.92 -3.45
N LYS A 144 -4.78 -9.41 -3.01
CA LYS A 144 -5.34 -10.69 -3.48
C LYS A 144 -5.52 -10.69 -5.00
N GLN A 145 -6.12 -9.64 -5.54
CA GLN A 145 -6.43 -9.51 -6.95
C GLN A 145 -5.17 -9.34 -7.82
N CYS A 146 -4.23 -8.49 -7.45
CA CYS A 146 -3.02 -8.23 -8.25
C CYS A 146 -1.92 -9.29 -8.07
N GLY A 147 -2.05 -10.19 -7.09
CA GLY A 147 -1.14 -11.30 -6.87
C GLY A 147 0.04 -11.01 -5.93
N ARG A 148 0.08 -9.86 -5.26
CA ARG A 148 1.11 -9.52 -4.28
C ARG A 148 1.00 -10.39 -3.03
N ALA A 149 2.14 -10.78 -2.48
CA ALA A 149 2.22 -11.48 -1.19
C ALA A 149 2.51 -10.54 -0.01
N ARG A 150 2.95 -9.30 -0.28
CA ARG A 150 3.12 -8.25 0.73
C ARG A 150 1.95 -7.29 0.72
N LEU A 151 1.38 -7.03 1.90
CA LEU A 151 0.32 -6.04 2.05
C LEU A 151 0.89 -4.62 2.06
N THR A 152 0.20 -3.70 1.39
CA THR A 152 0.42 -2.28 1.60
C THR A 152 -0.07 -1.91 3.00
N LEU A 153 0.82 -1.40 3.84
CA LEU A 153 0.47 -0.95 5.19
C LEU A 153 -0.14 0.44 5.12
N VAL A 154 -1.36 0.59 5.61
CA VAL A 154 -2.00 1.91 5.73
C VAL A 154 -1.78 2.44 7.15
N ASN A 155 -1.05 3.53 7.26
CA ASN A 155 -0.76 4.18 8.55
C ASN A 155 -1.96 4.97 9.07
N ALA A 156 -1.92 5.32 10.37
CA ALA A 156 -2.82 6.33 10.90
C ALA A 156 -2.61 7.68 10.20
N PRO A 157 -3.68 8.48 10.01
CA PRO A 157 -3.55 9.83 9.50
C PRO A 157 -2.61 10.67 10.38
N THR A 158 -1.68 11.38 9.73
CA THR A 158 -0.70 12.24 10.39
C THR A 158 -0.64 13.61 9.71
N ASP A 159 -0.14 14.64 10.39
CA ASP A 159 0.13 15.93 9.76
C ASP A 159 1.51 15.97 9.08
N LEU A 160 1.72 17.00 8.26
CA LEU A 160 2.96 17.18 7.50
C LEU A 160 4.18 17.32 8.42
N ASP A 161 4.06 18.08 9.50
CA ASP A 161 5.15 18.34 10.44
C ASP A 161 5.58 17.05 11.16
N GLU A 162 4.63 16.25 11.58
CA GLU A 162 4.88 14.95 12.20
C GLU A 162 5.55 14.00 11.21
N LEU A 163 5.05 13.93 9.97
CA LEU A 163 5.67 13.12 8.93
C LEU A 163 7.13 13.55 8.70
N LEU A 164 7.38 14.84 8.45
CA LEU A 164 8.72 15.35 8.19
C LEU A 164 9.70 15.09 9.34
N ARG A 165 9.25 15.14 10.60
CA ARG A 165 10.06 14.82 11.79
C ARG A 165 10.31 13.34 12.01
N SER A 166 9.38 12.48 11.60
CA SER A 166 9.48 11.02 11.81
C SER A 166 10.44 10.34 10.83
N ILE A 167 10.88 11.05 9.79
CA ILE A 167 11.65 10.49 8.69
C ILE A 167 13.13 10.78 8.92
N THR A 168 13.88 9.79 9.42
CA THR A 168 15.32 9.90 9.66
C THR A 168 16.19 9.22 8.61
N ASP A 169 15.67 8.22 7.89
CA ASP A 169 16.45 7.36 6.98
C ASP A 169 15.85 7.28 5.57
N VAL A 170 15.42 8.43 5.01
CA VAL A 170 14.91 8.48 3.63
C VAL A 170 16.05 8.78 2.67
N HIS A 171 16.19 7.91 1.69
CA HIS A 171 17.16 8.15 0.61
C HIS A 171 16.70 9.27 -0.33
N LEU A 172 15.37 9.37 -0.59
CA LEU A 172 14.77 10.40 -1.41
C LEU A 172 13.37 10.78 -0.90
N GLY A 173 13.18 12.04 -0.52
CA GLY A 173 11.88 12.65 -0.28
C GLY A 173 11.44 13.48 -1.49
N VAL A 174 10.27 13.18 -2.06
CA VAL A 174 9.70 13.90 -3.21
C VAL A 174 8.34 14.46 -2.85
N MET A 175 8.14 15.75 -2.99
CA MET A 175 6.84 16.40 -2.85
C MET A 175 6.33 16.82 -4.24
N PHE A 176 5.26 16.19 -4.69
CA PHE A 176 4.62 16.53 -5.96
C PHE A 176 3.76 17.78 -5.80
N THR A 177 4.01 18.78 -6.65
CA THR A 177 3.35 20.08 -6.62
C THR A 177 2.86 20.47 -8.00
N ALA A 178 1.79 21.28 -8.06
CA ALA A 178 1.27 21.78 -9.33
C ALA A 178 2.13 22.92 -9.94
N ARG A 179 3.02 23.54 -9.14
CA ARG A 179 3.87 24.68 -9.53
C ARG A 179 5.20 24.66 -8.76
N ASP A 180 6.17 25.37 -9.28
CA ASP A 180 7.46 25.66 -8.61
C ASP A 180 8.28 24.40 -8.27
N GLY A 181 8.07 23.29 -8.97
CA GLY A 181 8.85 22.07 -8.88
C GLY A 181 9.76 21.86 -10.09
N GLY A 182 10.85 21.12 -9.88
CA GLY A 182 11.69 20.59 -10.95
C GLY A 182 11.05 19.44 -11.72
N SER A 183 11.79 18.86 -12.66
CA SER A 183 11.36 17.63 -13.33
C SER A 183 11.60 16.40 -12.46
N VAL A 184 10.90 15.30 -12.76
CA VAL A 184 11.10 14.01 -12.10
C VAL A 184 12.54 13.50 -12.32
N GLU A 185 13.08 13.71 -13.54
CA GLU A 185 14.43 13.32 -13.91
C GLU A 185 15.47 14.03 -13.04
N ALA A 186 15.35 15.36 -12.86
CA ALA A 186 16.27 16.13 -12.02
C ALA A 186 16.29 15.67 -10.56
N ALA A 187 15.14 15.24 -10.03
CA ALA A 187 15.06 14.71 -8.67
C ALA A 187 15.85 13.39 -8.52
N PHE A 188 15.99 12.61 -9.59
CA PHE A 188 16.71 11.33 -9.57
C PHE A 188 18.19 11.43 -9.91
N GLU A 189 18.64 12.49 -10.59
CA GLU A 189 20.03 12.67 -10.97
C GLU A 189 20.96 12.86 -9.76
N SER A 190 20.43 13.33 -8.65
CA SER A 190 21.24 13.63 -7.45
C SER A 190 21.81 12.40 -6.75
N LYS A 191 21.19 11.21 -6.91
CA LYS A 191 21.64 9.93 -6.34
C LYS A 191 21.09 8.73 -7.15
N PRO A 192 21.93 7.87 -7.73
CA PRO A 192 21.46 6.81 -8.63
C PRO A 192 20.88 5.56 -7.94
N ASP A 193 21.00 5.39 -6.65
CA ASP A 193 20.74 4.12 -5.95
C ASP A 193 19.77 4.26 -4.77
N PHE A 194 18.57 4.78 -5.05
CA PHE A 194 17.52 4.90 -4.06
C PHE A 194 16.82 3.55 -3.84
N LYS A 195 16.85 3.08 -2.60
CA LYS A 195 16.05 1.90 -2.18
C LYS A 195 14.81 2.29 -1.40
N THR A 196 14.82 3.46 -0.76
CA THR A 196 13.72 3.97 0.05
C THR A 196 13.33 5.35 -0.45
N VAL A 197 12.10 5.49 -0.87
CA VAL A 197 11.53 6.74 -1.38
C VAL A 197 10.23 7.06 -0.65
N ILE A 198 10.08 8.32 -0.26
CA ILE A 198 8.79 8.83 0.21
C ILE A 198 8.29 9.89 -0.77
N ALA A 199 7.10 9.69 -1.30
CA ALA A 199 6.43 10.61 -2.19
C ALA A 199 5.23 11.25 -1.50
N MET A 200 5.12 12.58 -1.56
CA MET A 200 3.98 13.33 -1.04
C MET A 200 3.13 13.91 -2.16
N VAL A 201 1.81 13.77 -2.04
CA VAL A 201 0.83 14.34 -2.97
C VAL A 201 -0.24 15.10 -2.19
N GLY A 202 -0.47 16.36 -2.56
CA GLY A 202 -1.44 17.25 -1.91
C GLY A 202 -2.89 16.92 -2.23
N SER A 203 -3.80 17.61 -1.54
CA SER A 203 -5.24 17.60 -1.83
C SER A 203 -5.57 18.38 -3.13
N GLU A 204 -6.84 18.44 -3.47
CA GLU A 204 -7.33 19.26 -4.60
C GLU A 204 -6.98 20.76 -4.44
N GLY A 205 -6.84 21.24 -3.19
CA GLY A 205 -6.39 22.61 -2.89
C GLY A 205 -4.87 22.81 -3.01
N GLY A 206 -4.11 21.75 -3.27
CA GLY A 206 -2.64 21.76 -3.33
C GLY A 206 -1.99 22.06 -1.98
N TRP A 207 -0.75 22.47 -2.02
CA TRP A 207 0.07 22.84 -0.86
C TRP A 207 0.04 24.34 -0.59
N THR A 208 0.20 24.75 0.66
CA THR A 208 0.45 26.15 1.01
C THR A 208 1.92 26.50 0.81
N ASP A 209 2.25 27.80 0.77
CA ASP A 209 3.64 28.24 0.63
C ASP A 209 4.48 27.89 1.89
N GLU A 210 3.82 27.81 3.06
CA GLU A 210 4.41 27.35 4.32
C GLU A 210 4.78 25.88 4.24
N GLU A 211 3.85 25.02 3.76
CA GLU A 211 4.07 23.58 3.59
C GLU A 211 5.23 23.30 2.59
N LEU A 212 5.28 24.05 1.48
CA LEU A 212 6.40 23.96 0.52
C LEU A 212 7.72 24.41 1.13
N THR A 213 7.69 25.46 1.96
CA THR A 213 8.89 25.97 2.65
C THR A 213 9.41 24.97 3.68
N GLN A 214 8.52 24.31 4.42
CA GLN A 214 8.88 23.25 5.35
C GLN A 214 9.51 22.07 4.62
N ALA A 215 8.92 21.59 3.53
CA ALA A 215 9.51 20.52 2.75
C ALA A 215 10.92 20.85 2.25
N ARG A 216 11.16 22.08 1.76
CA ARG A 216 12.51 22.53 1.35
C ARG A 216 13.51 22.54 2.51
N LYS A 217 13.09 22.95 3.72
CA LYS A 217 13.97 22.93 4.91
C LYS A 217 14.40 21.53 5.31
N HIS A 218 13.59 20.51 4.98
CA HIS A 218 13.91 19.10 5.18
C HIS A 218 14.53 18.45 3.92
N GLU A 219 15.06 19.24 2.99
CA GLU A 219 15.75 18.79 1.77
C GLU A 219 14.90 17.93 0.81
N TRP A 220 13.57 18.09 0.87
CA TRP A 220 12.67 17.41 -0.05
C TRP A 220 12.72 18.01 -1.44
N GLN A 221 12.73 17.14 -2.45
CA GLN A 221 12.68 17.56 -3.85
C GLN A 221 11.24 17.93 -4.23
N LEU A 222 11.04 19.16 -4.68
CA LEU A 222 9.75 19.58 -5.23
C LEU A 222 9.70 19.23 -6.71
N VAL A 223 8.67 18.48 -7.12
CA VAL A 223 8.52 17.96 -8.49
C VAL A 223 7.18 18.35 -9.07
N THR A 224 7.17 18.80 -10.32
CA THR A 224 5.94 19.12 -11.06
C THR A 224 5.72 18.12 -12.18
N LEU A 225 4.50 17.57 -12.27
CA LEU A 225 4.09 16.56 -13.26
C LEU A 225 3.53 17.24 -14.54
N GLY A 226 4.41 17.83 -15.34
CA GLY A 226 4.05 18.40 -16.64
C GLY A 226 3.16 19.65 -16.56
N GLY A 227 2.57 20.03 -17.71
CA GLY A 227 1.88 21.33 -17.89
C GLY A 227 0.38 21.34 -17.58
N ARG A 228 -0.23 20.22 -17.19
CA ARG A 228 -1.66 20.14 -16.86
C ARG A 228 -1.83 19.88 -15.37
N THR A 229 -2.82 20.56 -14.76
CA THR A 229 -3.21 20.24 -13.38
C THR A 229 -3.93 18.89 -13.35
N LEU A 230 -3.35 17.93 -12.63
CA LEU A 230 -3.96 16.64 -12.39
C LEU A 230 -4.88 16.71 -11.16
N ARG A 231 -5.93 15.91 -11.13
CA ARG A 231 -6.66 15.66 -9.89
C ARG A 231 -5.76 14.94 -8.89
N ALA A 232 -5.99 15.14 -7.60
CA ALA A 232 -5.13 14.60 -6.54
C ALA A 232 -4.98 13.06 -6.62
N GLU A 233 -6.07 12.34 -6.84
CA GLU A 233 -6.05 10.89 -7.04
C GLU A 233 -5.24 10.49 -8.28
N THR A 234 -5.35 11.25 -9.37
CA THR A 234 -4.56 11.02 -10.59
C THR A 234 -3.08 11.30 -10.34
N ALA A 235 -2.76 12.39 -9.65
CA ALA A 235 -1.38 12.73 -9.31
C ALA A 235 -0.72 11.66 -8.44
N ALA A 236 -1.45 11.11 -7.46
CA ALA A 236 -0.96 10.04 -6.59
C ALA A 236 -0.63 8.76 -7.39
N ILE A 237 -1.52 8.36 -8.30
CA ILE A 237 -1.32 7.17 -9.16
C ILE A 237 -0.13 7.40 -10.11
N VAL A 238 -0.06 8.56 -10.77
CA VAL A 238 1.03 8.90 -11.68
C VAL A 238 2.37 8.96 -10.94
N ALA A 239 2.41 9.58 -9.75
CA ALA A 239 3.61 9.63 -8.91
C ALA A 239 4.12 8.21 -8.58
N ALA A 240 3.24 7.34 -8.08
CA ALA A 240 3.61 5.95 -7.79
C ALA A 240 4.10 5.21 -9.04
N THR A 241 3.40 5.37 -10.18
CA THR A 241 3.78 4.74 -11.45
C THR A 241 5.17 5.19 -11.92
N LEU A 242 5.47 6.49 -11.90
CA LEU A 242 6.76 7.02 -12.34
C LEU A 242 7.91 6.55 -11.44
N LEU A 243 7.68 6.51 -10.12
CA LEU A 243 8.66 6.02 -9.17
C LEU A 243 8.94 4.53 -9.34
N GLN A 244 7.89 3.71 -9.50
CA GLN A 244 8.03 2.28 -9.74
C GLN A 244 8.65 1.98 -11.12
N HIS A 245 8.30 2.76 -12.16
CA HIS A 245 8.91 2.62 -13.47
C HIS A 245 10.41 2.92 -13.44
N ARG A 246 10.81 3.96 -12.73
CA ARG A 246 12.21 4.42 -12.73
C ARG A 246 13.10 3.66 -11.74
N LEU A 247 12.59 3.31 -10.57
CA LEU A 247 13.36 2.77 -9.45
C LEU A 247 12.93 1.37 -9.00
N GLY A 248 11.73 0.94 -9.36
CA GLY A 248 11.12 -0.31 -8.96
C GLY A 248 11.08 -1.37 -10.05
N ASP A 249 9.88 -1.91 -10.30
CA ASP A 249 9.63 -3.11 -11.12
C ASP A 249 8.66 -2.89 -12.31
N LEU A 250 8.29 -1.64 -12.63
CA LEU A 250 7.42 -1.32 -13.76
C LEU A 250 8.19 -0.88 -15.03
N GLY A 251 9.48 -1.10 -15.10
CA GLY A 251 10.32 -0.72 -16.24
C GLY A 251 11.18 -1.83 -16.78
#